data_7f7f198ad06c3a17086270e8cc1ecb19
#
_entry.id   7f7f198ad06c3a17086270e8cc1ecb19
#
_cell.length_a   1.000
_cell.length_b   1.000
_cell.length_c   1.000
_cell.angle_alpha   90.00
_cell.angle_beta   90.00
_cell.angle_gamma   90.00
#
_symmetry.space_group_name_H-M   'P 1'
#
loop_
_entity.id
_entity.type
_entity.pdbx_description
1 polymer ?
#
loop_
_entity_poly.entity_id
_entity_poly.type
_entity_poly.pdbx_seq_one_letter_code
_entity_poly.pdbx_strand_id
1 'polypeptide(L)'
;MKSSKKRPVSPKSVPAPSAQPRRVTSKTKKSAKPGGKKVLWLMFCLAGVAMLSATAGALLAVSLASTPLMQRQLSPAQASVFGKGGISSRGNLKLPELTRPVNILVLGVKVLTTDLQNPPEHLKNLRYQALVNSFEGLTDVMLLLRFNPETKKLTVLSIPRDTRTYIPDHGVRKINEANLYGGPALGAKAVSEMLGGVGIDRYVTLNVQGVQALIDALGGVTVFVPKDMKYKDDSQHLYINLKAGRQHLNGDQTLQLLRFRYDENGDIGRIQRQQTVMRALMEQSLNPTTVTRIPKLLSIIQSHIDTNLTVEELVALTGFSSQVNRSNTQMLMVPGEFSAPGEYDASYWLPHPAQIQRLVGQHLDFGTTTLTEDQPATLRVAIQNSIPQEKGVQAVITTLRGAGFNNVYRDKPWTEPLSITRIVAQQGDVIGAEAVRRSLGFGEVRIETTGSLDSDVTIQLGKDALQPPKKLLRPGLKDPAEGRGDSRSLTNPANRG
;
A
#
# COMPACT_ATOMS: atom_id res chain seq x y z
N MET A 1 3.26 -66.11 28.97
CA MET A 1 2.76 -67.46 28.57
C MET A 1 2.43 -67.37 27.11
N LYS A 2 3.30 -67.98 26.30
CA LYS A 2 3.14 -69.21 25.50
C LYS A 2 1.93 -69.04 24.56
N SER A 3 2.14 -68.96 23.28
CA SER A 3 2.53 -69.97 22.29
C SER A 3 1.37 -70.03 21.28
N SER A 4 1.43 -70.18 19.99
CA SER A 4 2.30 -70.94 19.14
C SER A 4 1.83 -70.75 17.69
N LYS A 5 2.78 -70.78 16.77
CA LYS A 5 2.68 -71.03 15.33
C LYS A 5 1.74 -72.16 14.91
N LYS A 6 1.15 -72.01 13.70
CA LYS A 6 1.19 -73.08 12.70
C LYS A 6 0.81 -72.58 11.29
N ARG A 7 1.71 -72.72 10.33
CA ARG A 7 1.40 -72.94 8.89
C ARG A 7 1.03 -74.43 8.71
N PRO A 8 0.22 -74.76 7.74
CA PRO A 8 0.60 -75.77 6.77
C PRO A 8 0.11 -75.56 5.33
N VAL A 9 0.93 -75.89 4.41
CA VAL A 9 0.95 -77.03 3.48
C VAL A 9 -0.05 -76.98 2.31
N SER A 10 0.53 -76.88 1.11
CA SER A 10 -0.08 -77.10 -0.21
C SER A 10 -0.40 -78.60 -0.46
N PRO A 11 -1.40 -78.94 -1.25
CA PRO A 11 -1.38 -80.17 -1.99
C PRO A 11 -1.52 -80.00 -3.52
N LYS A 12 -0.67 -80.64 -4.15
CA LYS A 12 -0.58 -81.44 -5.42
C LYS A 12 -1.64 -81.25 -6.52
N SER A 13 -1.10 -81.05 -7.69
CA SER A 13 -1.63 -81.13 -9.04
C SER A 13 -2.25 -82.45 -9.42
N VAL A 14 -3.37 -82.40 -10.15
CA VAL A 14 -3.91 -83.51 -10.91
C VAL A 14 -4.23 -83.01 -12.35
N PRO A 15 -3.97 -83.77 -13.42
CA PRO A 15 -3.96 -83.27 -14.80
C PRO A 15 -5.36 -83.24 -15.47
N ALA A 16 -5.47 -82.34 -16.43
CA ALA A 16 -6.65 -82.03 -17.20
C ALA A 16 -6.91 -83.08 -18.33
N PRO A 17 -8.11 -83.33 -18.73
CA PRO A 17 -8.41 -83.95 -20.03
C PRO A 17 -8.63 -82.87 -21.08
N SER A 18 -8.11 -83.19 -22.27
CA SER A 18 -8.21 -82.44 -23.52
C SER A 18 -9.65 -82.25 -24.00
N ALA A 19 -10.05 -81.01 -24.25
CA ALA A 19 -11.33 -80.75 -24.98
C ALA A 19 -11.00 -79.95 -26.24
N GLN A 20 -11.53 -80.44 -27.35
CA GLN A 20 -11.44 -79.93 -28.71
C GLN A 20 -12.09 -78.51 -28.82
N PRO A 21 -11.67 -77.66 -29.76
CA PRO A 21 -12.21 -76.30 -29.89
C PRO A 21 -13.55 -76.32 -30.58
N ARG A 22 -14.60 -75.88 -29.84
CA ARG A 22 -15.90 -75.56 -30.39
C ARG A 22 -15.84 -74.22 -31.12
N ARG A 23 -16.07 -74.24 -32.43
CA ARG A 23 -16.17 -73.10 -33.33
C ARG A 23 -17.37 -72.23 -32.89
N VAL A 24 -17.12 -71.12 -32.20
CA VAL A 24 -18.12 -70.12 -31.88
C VAL A 24 -18.23 -69.15 -33.04
N THR A 25 -19.29 -69.23 -33.78
CA THR A 25 -19.67 -68.24 -34.81
C THR A 25 -20.17 -67.01 -34.11
N SER A 26 -19.31 -65.96 -34.07
CA SER A 26 -19.69 -64.63 -33.60
C SER A 26 -20.63 -63.96 -34.61
N LYS A 27 -21.91 -63.89 -34.27
CA LYS A 27 -22.86 -62.98 -34.97
C LYS A 27 -22.45 -61.55 -34.61
N THR A 28 -21.73 -60.88 -35.48
CA THR A 28 -21.50 -59.43 -35.43
C THR A 28 -22.85 -58.69 -35.53
N LYS A 29 -23.35 -58.15 -34.40
CA LYS A 29 -24.40 -57.15 -34.42
C LYS A 29 -23.88 -55.95 -35.18
N LYS A 30 -24.33 -55.70 -36.39
CA LYS A 30 -24.14 -54.45 -37.10
C LYS A 30 -24.75 -53.34 -36.26
N SER A 31 -23.84 -52.51 -35.60
CA SER A 31 -24.23 -51.27 -35.02
C SER A 31 -24.79 -50.37 -36.12
N ALA A 32 -26.05 -50.02 -36.02
CA ALA A 32 -26.70 -49.09 -36.95
C ALA A 32 -26.05 -47.74 -36.69
N LYS A 33 -25.31 -47.21 -37.65
CA LYS A 33 -24.79 -45.79 -37.61
C LYS A 33 -26.02 -44.89 -37.50
N PRO A 34 -26.09 -44.01 -36.48
CA PRO A 34 -27.17 -43.05 -36.39
C PRO A 34 -27.17 -42.19 -37.65
N GLY A 35 -28.32 -42.10 -38.33
CA GLY A 35 -28.42 -41.41 -39.62
C GLY A 35 -27.91 -39.97 -39.49
N GLY A 36 -27.03 -39.57 -40.41
CA GLY A 36 -26.28 -38.28 -40.37
C GLY A 36 -27.15 -37.04 -40.10
N LYS A 37 -28.42 -37.07 -40.46
CA LYS A 37 -29.39 -36.00 -40.16
C LYS A 37 -29.68 -35.82 -38.66
N LYS A 38 -29.75 -36.91 -37.88
CA LYS A 38 -29.97 -36.85 -36.42
C LYS A 38 -28.73 -36.35 -35.68
N VAL A 39 -27.55 -36.72 -36.12
CA VAL A 39 -26.27 -36.22 -35.54
C VAL A 39 -26.10 -34.76 -35.89
N LEU A 40 -26.39 -34.34 -37.11
CA LEU A 40 -26.33 -32.93 -37.53
C LEU A 40 -27.32 -32.05 -36.72
N TRP A 41 -28.54 -32.53 -36.51
CA TRP A 41 -29.56 -31.84 -35.71
C TRP A 41 -29.14 -31.74 -34.23
N LEU A 42 -28.55 -32.79 -33.64
CA LEU A 42 -28.04 -32.79 -32.28
C LEU A 42 -26.86 -31.80 -32.11
N MET A 43 -25.96 -31.73 -33.10
CA MET A 43 -24.87 -30.74 -33.14
C MET A 43 -25.41 -29.32 -33.24
N PHE A 44 -26.46 -29.07 -34.02
CA PHE A 44 -27.12 -27.76 -34.10
C PHE A 44 -27.80 -27.37 -32.80
N CYS A 45 -28.47 -28.29 -32.12
CA CYS A 45 -29.05 -28.03 -30.79
C CYS A 45 -27.98 -27.77 -29.74
N LEU A 46 -26.90 -28.53 -29.72
CA LEU A 46 -25.76 -28.31 -28.81
C LEU A 46 -25.07 -26.96 -29.07
N ALA A 47 -24.85 -26.58 -30.33
CA ALA A 47 -24.31 -25.28 -30.70
C ALA A 47 -25.25 -24.13 -30.29
N GLY A 48 -26.59 -24.31 -30.46
CA GLY A 48 -27.59 -23.34 -30.01
C GLY A 48 -27.59 -23.16 -28.50
N VAL A 49 -27.54 -24.25 -27.73
CA VAL A 49 -27.45 -24.20 -26.27
C VAL A 49 -26.11 -23.58 -25.82
N ALA A 50 -25.00 -23.90 -26.46
CA ALA A 50 -23.70 -23.31 -26.18
C ALA A 50 -23.69 -21.81 -26.48
N MET A 51 -24.26 -21.34 -27.59
CA MET A 51 -24.39 -19.91 -27.88
C MET A 51 -25.30 -19.18 -26.89
N LEU A 52 -26.46 -19.75 -26.55
CA LEU A 52 -27.37 -19.17 -25.55
C LEU A 52 -26.72 -19.11 -24.18
N SER A 53 -25.98 -20.13 -23.77
CA SER A 53 -25.25 -20.14 -22.50
C SER A 53 -24.10 -19.13 -22.51
N ALA A 54 -23.38 -19.01 -23.64
CA ALA A 54 -22.30 -18.03 -23.77
C ALA A 54 -22.82 -16.58 -23.75
N THR A 55 -23.95 -16.31 -24.46
CA THR A 55 -24.57 -14.97 -24.46
C THR A 55 -25.19 -14.63 -23.13
N ALA A 56 -25.90 -15.55 -22.48
CA ALA A 56 -26.44 -15.34 -21.13
C ALA A 56 -25.34 -15.18 -20.10
N GLY A 57 -24.29 -15.98 -20.17
CA GLY A 57 -23.10 -15.85 -19.31
C GLY A 57 -22.37 -14.53 -19.54
N ALA A 58 -22.21 -14.09 -20.78
CA ALA A 58 -21.60 -12.81 -21.10
C ALA A 58 -22.44 -11.62 -20.61
N LEU A 59 -23.78 -11.65 -20.79
CA LEU A 59 -24.69 -10.62 -20.28
C LEU A 59 -24.67 -10.57 -18.75
N LEU A 60 -24.70 -11.73 -18.08
CA LEU A 60 -24.60 -11.81 -16.63
C LEU A 60 -23.23 -11.28 -16.13
N ALA A 61 -22.15 -11.67 -16.78
CA ALA A 61 -20.80 -11.18 -16.45
C ALA A 61 -20.69 -9.67 -16.64
N VAL A 62 -21.26 -9.11 -17.72
CA VAL A 62 -21.30 -7.66 -17.97
C VAL A 62 -22.14 -6.96 -16.90
N SER A 63 -23.32 -7.49 -16.57
CA SER A 63 -24.18 -6.91 -15.52
C SER A 63 -23.49 -6.92 -14.16
N LEU A 64 -22.90 -8.04 -13.74
CA LEU A 64 -22.18 -8.16 -12.47
C LEU A 64 -20.92 -7.29 -12.45
N ALA A 65 -20.18 -7.19 -13.55
CA ALA A 65 -18.96 -6.38 -13.63
C ALA A 65 -19.22 -4.87 -13.57
N SER A 66 -20.38 -4.42 -14.05
CA SER A 66 -20.75 -2.99 -14.09
C SER A 66 -21.54 -2.50 -12.88
N THR A 67 -21.98 -3.42 -12.00
CA THR A 67 -22.74 -3.04 -10.79
C THR A 67 -21.76 -2.59 -9.72
N PRO A 68 -21.94 -1.39 -9.11
CA PRO A 68 -21.14 -0.95 -7.97
C PRO A 68 -21.29 -1.91 -6.79
N LEU A 69 -20.19 -2.11 -6.06
CA LEU A 69 -20.14 -2.98 -4.88
C LEU A 69 -20.57 -2.22 -3.60
N MET A 70 -21.57 -1.35 -3.72
CA MET A 70 -22.10 -0.59 -2.59
C MET A 70 -22.92 -1.47 -1.67
N GLN A 71 -22.65 -1.40 -0.38
CA GLN A 71 -23.51 -1.94 0.68
C GLN A 71 -24.59 -0.95 1.10
N ARG A 72 -24.37 0.34 0.85
CA ARG A 72 -25.32 1.43 1.09
C ARG A 72 -25.65 2.14 -0.21
N GLN A 73 -26.93 2.41 -0.41
CA GLN A 73 -27.33 3.26 -1.54
C GLN A 73 -27.08 4.73 -1.17
N LEU A 74 -26.27 5.40 -1.97
CA LEU A 74 -26.08 6.84 -1.89
C LEU A 74 -27.31 7.55 -2.45
N SER A 75 -27.77 8.61 -1.78
CA SER A 75 -28.75 9.50 -2.38
C SER A 75 -28.18 10.17 -3.64
N PRO A 76 -29.02 10.67 -4.57
CA PRO A 76 -28.53 11.38 -5.77
C PRO A 76 -27.58 12.54 -5.45
N ALA A 77 -27.83 13.26 -4.36
CA ALA A 77 -26.97 14.34 -3.89
C ALA A 77 -25.60 13.83 -3.42
N GLN A 78 -25.59 12.74 -2.65
CA GLN A 78 -24.34 12.10 -2.19
C GLN A 78 -23.55 11.50 -3.37
N ALA A 79 -24.23 10.86 -4.32
CA ALA A 79 -23.58 10.30 -5.51
C ALA A 79 -22.94 11.38 -6.38
N SER A 80 -23.51 12.59 -6.41
CA SER A 80 -22.99 13.72 -7.20
C SER A 80 -21.65 14.28 -6.72
N VAL A 81 -21.24 13.95 -5.48
CA VAL A 81 -19.94 14.33 -4.91
C VAL A 81 -18.79 13.61 -5.61
N PHE A 82 -19.06 12.40 -6.12
CA PHE A 82 -18.05 11.56 -6.77
C PHE A 82 -18.02 11.78 -8.28
N GLY A 83 -16.85 11.51 -8.88
CA GLY A 83 -16.66 11.67 -10.33
C GLY A 83 -17.68 10.89 -11.15
N LYS A 84 -18.30 11.57 -12.11
CA LYS A 84 -19.24 10.99 -13.05
C LYS A 84 -18.48 10.29 -14.19
N GLY A 85 -18.83 9.07 -14.49
CA GLY A 85 -18.25 8.29 -15.58
C GLY A 85 -17.30 7.18 -15.14
N GLY A 86 -17.04 6.24 -16.05
CA GLY A 86 -16.13 5.13 -15.84
C GLY A 86 -14.67 5.60 -15.70
N ILE A 87 -13.92 4.91 -14.88
CA ILE A 87 -12.47 5.15 -14.72
C ILE A 87 -11.66 4.10 -15.48
N SER A 88 -12.33 3.10 -16.05
CA SER A 88 -11.72 2.02 -16.84
C SER A 88 -12.29 1.94 -18.25
N SER A 89 -11.52 1.40 -19.18
CA SER A 89 -11.97 1.07 -20.54
C SER A 89 -12.18 -0.43 -20.70
N ARG A 90 -13.26 -0.81 -21.41
CA ARG A 90 -13.44 -2.15 -21.95
C ARG A 90 -12.69 -2.26 -23.27
N GLY A 91 -11.52 -2.89 -23.27
CA GLY A 91 -10.88 -3.33 -24.51
C GLY A 91 -11.51 -4.63 -25.00
N ASN A 92 -11.72 -4.77 -26.30
CA ASN A 92 -12.11 -6.04 -26.94
C ASN A 92 -11.04 -7.11 -26.58
N LEU A 93 -11.39 -8.10 -25.75
CA LEU A 93 -10.54 -9.21 -25.29
C LEU A 93 -9.31 -8.83 -24.43
N LYS A 94 -9.17 -7.59 -23.98
CA LYS A 94 -8.14 -7.16 -23.03
C LYS A 94 -8.73 -6.99 -21.63
N LEU A 95 -7.89 -7.13 -20.61
CA LEU A 95 -8.28 -6.78 -19.24
C LEU A 95 -8.59 -5.27 -19.17
N PRO A 96 -9.55 -4.85 -18.33
CA PRO A 96 -9.83 -3.45 -18.11
C PRO A 96 -8.58 -2.69 -17.66
N GLU A 97 -8.38 -1.50 -18.20
CA GLU A 97 -7.25 -0.62 -17.84
C GLU A 97 -7.78 0.76 -17.42
N LEU A 98 -7.05 1.47 -16.56
CA LEU A 98 -7.39 2.84 -16.20
C LEU A 98 -7.22 3.76 -17.41
N THR A 99 -8.20 4.62 -17.66
CA THR A 99 -8.22 5.53 -18.82
C THR A 99 -7.69 6.92 -18.52
N ARG A 100 -7.60 7.29 -17.25
CA ARG A 100 -7.19 8.61 -16.78
C ARG A 100 -6.67 8.53 -15.34
N PRO A 101 -6.04 9.60 -14.82
CA PRO A 101 -5.76 9.70 -13.40
C PRO A 101 -7.04 9.63 -12.56
N VAL A 102 -7.00 8.89 -11.45
CA VAL A 102 -8.15 8.60 -10.58
C VAL A 102 -7.79 8.84 -9.12
N ASN A 103 -8.67 9.53 -8.41
CA ASN A 103 -8.57 9.79 -6.97
C ASN A 103 -9.58 8.93 -6.21
N ILE A 104 -9.10 8.08 -5.30
CA ILE A 104 -9.94 7.20 -4.48
C ILE A 104 -9.74 7.54 -3.01
N LEU A 105 -10.84 7.90 -2.32
CA LEU A 105 -10.81 8.13 -0.88
C LEU A 105 -11.02 6.82 -0.13
N VAL A 106 -10.05 6.44 0.71
CA VAL A 106 -10.12 5.26 1.57
C VAL A 106 -10.38 5.69 3.01
N LEU A 107 -11.42 5.13 3.61
CA LEU A 107 -11.89 5.42 4.96
C LEU A 107 -11.87 4.16 5.81
N GLY A 108 -10.99 4.12 6.80
CA GLY A 108 -10.96 3.06 7.81
C GLY A 108 -11.81 3.45 9.01
N VAL A 109 -12.97 2.83 9.17
CA VAL A 109 -13.96 3.19 10.19
C VAL A 109 -13.76 2.37 11.46
N LYS A 110 -13.87 3.04 12.61
CA LYS A 110 -13.96 2.43 13.93
C LYS A 110 -15.27 2.83 14.61
N VAL A 111 -15.99 1.86 15.09
CA VAL A 111 -17.15 2.12 15.96
C VAL A 111 -16.67 2.62 17.33
N LEU A 112 -17.30 3.65 17.86
CA LEU A 112 -16.98 4.20 19.18
C LEU A 112 -17.33 3.20 20.29
N THR A 113 -16.51 3.16 21.34
CA THR A 113 -16.79 2.32 22.53
C THR A 113 -18.10 2.73 23.22
N THR A 114 -18.42 4.02 23.20
CA THR A 114 -19.68 4.57 23.70
C THR A 114 -20.88 4.03 22.93
N ASP A 115 -20.76 3.88 21.62
CA ASP A 115 -21.84 3.36 20.77
C ASP A 115 -22.03 1.85 20.95
N LEU A 116 -21.00 1.13 21.44
CA LEU A 116 -21.11 -0.28 21.82
C LEU A 116 -21.87 -0.47 23.14
N GLN A 117 -21.72 0.48 24.07
CA GLN A 117 -22.41 0.43 25.38
C GLN A 117 -23.82 1.03 25.30
N ASN A 118 -23.98 2.12 24.57
CA ASN A 118 -25.23 2.84 24.34
C ASN A 118 -25.42 3.13 22.85
N PRO A 119 -25.81 2.12 22.04
CA PRO A 119 -25.95 2.32 20.61
C PRO A 119 -27.02 3.36 20.29
N PRO A 120 -26.82 4.19 19.24
CA PRO A 120 -27.84 5.08 18.72
C PRO A 120 -29.16 4.35 18.45
N GLU A 121 -30.31 5.06 18.51
CA GLU A 121 -31.65 4.45 18.40
C GLU A 121 -31.80 3.49 17.22
N HIS A 122 -31.27 3.85 16.04
CA HIS A 122 -31.35 3.03 14.84
C HIS A 122 -30.43 1.79 14.86
N LEU A 123 -29.49 1.71 15.82
CA LEU A 123 -28.54 0.61 15.99
C LEU A 123 -28.81 -0.22 17.25
N LYS A 124 -29.75 0.18 18.11
CA LYS A 124 -30.03 -0.48 19.40
C LYS A 124 -30.35 -1.97 19.31
N ASN A 125 -30.91 -2.41 18.20
CA ASN A 125 -31.28 -3.81 17.97
C ASN A 125 -30.15 -4.65 17.39
N LEU A 126 -28.98 -4.06 17.12
CA LEU A 126 -27.84 -4.78 16.56
C LEU A 126 -27.02 -5.42 17.65
N ARG A 127 -26.60 -6.68 17.45
CA ARG A 127 -25.65 -7.35 18.32
C ARG A 127 -24.26 -6.72 18.17
N TYR A 128 -23.39 -6.89 19.19
CA TYR A 128 -22.00 -6.40 19.21
C TYR A 128 -21.25 -6.60 17.88
N GLN A 129 -21.34 -7.78 17.29
CA GLN A 129 -20.71 -8.11 15.99
C GLN A 129 -21.22 -7.21 14.85
N ALA A 130 -22.50 -6.89 14.82
CA ALA A 130 -23.09 -6.03 13.78
C ALA A 130 -22.68 -4.56 13.98
N LEU A 131 -22.57 -4.11 15.24
CA LEU A 131 -22.09 -2.76 15.57
C LEU A 131 -20.62 -2.57 15.16
N VAL A 132 -19.75 -3.54 15.45
CA VAL A 132 -18.32 -3.49 15.09
C VAL A 132 -18.13 -3.55 13.57
N ASN A 133 -19.07 -4.14 12.84
CA ASN A 133 -19.05 -4.23 11.38
C ASN A 133 -19.73 -3.04 10.68
N SER A 134 -20.27 -2.10 11.43
CA SER A 134 -20.86 -0.89 10.85
C SER A 134 -19.81 -0.07 10.07
N PHE A 135 -20.26 0.56 8.98
CA PHE A 135 -19.51 1.60 8.25
C PHE A 135 -19.82 3.00 8.79
N GLU A 136 -20.65 3.10 9.82
CA GLU A 136 -20.97 4.34 10.54
C GLU A 136 -20.01 4.52 11.71
N GLY A 137 -19.44 5.70 11.82
CA GLY A 137 -18.53 6.04 12.90
C GLY A 137 -17.40 6.94 12.47
N LEU A 138 -16.52 7.22 13.42
CA LEU A 138 -15.32 8.02 13.17
C LEU A 138 -14.34 7.26 12.28
N THR A 139 -13.65 7.96 11.41
CA THR A 139 -12.59 7.39 10.58
C THR A 139 -11.24 7.51 11.31
N ASP A 140 -10.65 6.39 11.67
CA ASP A 140 -9.29 6.33 12.27
C ASP A 140 -8.18 6.38 11.21
N VAL A 141 -8.50 6.01 9.97
CA VAL A 141 -7.60 6.06 8.80
C VAL A 141 -8.29 6.77 7.66
N MET A 142 -7.65 7.78 7.12
CA MET A 142 -8.12 8.51 5.93
C MET A 142 -6.96 8.62 4.95
N LEU A 143 -7.13 8.06 3.75
CA LEU A 143 -6.11 8.09 2.70
C LEU A 143 -6.76 8.55 1.40
N LEU A 144 -6.09 9.45 0.68
CA LEU A 144 -6.41 9.74 -0.71
C LEU A 144 -5.39 9.05 -1.60
N LEU A 145 -5.84 8.09 -2.41
CA LEU A 145 -5.03 7.35 -3.37
C LEU A 145 -5.20 7.96 -4.75
N ARG A 146 -4.10 8.42 -5.35
CA ARG A 146 -4.10 8.86 -6.75
C ARG A 146 -3.36 7.86 -7.61
N PHE A 147 -4.07 7.27 -8.54
CA PHE A 147 -3.57 6.37 -9.57
C PHE A 147 -3.39 7.16 -10.86
N ASN A 148 -2.16 7.33 -11.33
CA ASN A 148 -1.88 8.01 -12.59
C ASN A 148 -1.32 7.02 -13.62
N PRO A 149 -2.14 6.54 -14.59
CA PRO A 149 -1.71 5.55 -15.58
C PRO A 149 -0.70 6.11 -16.59
N GLU A 150 -0.70 7.42 -16.85
CA GLU A 150 0.21 8.05 -17.80
C GLU A 150 1.66 8.03 -17.30
N THR A 151 1.84 8.35 -16.01
CA THR A 151 3.16 8.39 -15.37
C THR A 151 3.49 7.10 -14.62
N LYS A 152 2.56 6.15 -14.54
CA LYS A 152 2.64 4.91 -13.73
C LYS A 152 2.96 5.19 -12.27
N LYS A 153 2.46 6.31 -11.73
CA LYS A 153 2.67 6.73 -10.34
C LYS A 153 1.47 6.40 -9.48
N LEU A 154 1.74 5.95 -8.27
CA LEU A 154 0.77 5.85 -7.19
C LEU A 154 1.16 6.82 -6.07
N THR A 155 0.30 7.79 -5.81
CA THR A 155 0.45 8.70 -4.67
C THR A 155 -0.57 8.33 -3.60
N VAL A 156 -0.09 8.11 -2.38
CA VAL A 156 -0.88 7.87 -1.17
C VAL A 156 -0.73 9.10 -0.28
N LEU A 157 -1.79 9.87 -0.11
CA LEU A 157 -1.82 11.01 0.79
C LEU A 157 -2.56 10.61 2.07
N SER A 158 -1.84 10.51 3.17
CA SER A 158 -2.40 10.28 4.51
C SER A 158 -2.99 11.59 5.04
N ILE A 159 -4.22 11.54 5.52
CA ILE A 159 -4.90 12.67 6.14
C ILE A 159 -5.01 12.34 7.63
N PRO A 160 -4.32 13.09 8.53
CA PRO A 160 -4.45 12.87 9.96
C PRO A 160 -5.91 13.00 10.40
N ARG A 161 -6.42 12.03 11.14
CA ARG A 161 -7.84 11.98 11.54
C ARG A 161 -8.29 13.21 12.36
N ASP A 162 -7.35 13.79 13.10
CA ASP A 162 -7.59 14.95 13.97
C ASP A 162 -7.37 16.30 13.23
N THR A 163 -7.27 16.28 11.88
CA THR A 163 -7.12 17.48 11.07
C THR A 163 -8.32 18.41 11.29
N ARG A 164 -8.02 19.64 11.71
CA ARG A 164 -9.00 20.69 11.93
C ARG A 164 -9.39 21.29 10.58
N THR A 165 -10.64 21.07 10.17
CA THR A 165 -11.15 21.55 8.89
C THR A 165 -12.62 21.89 8.98
N TYR A 166 -13.12 22.64 8.00
CA TYR A 166 -14.54 22.89 7.85
C TYR A 166 -15.24 21.66 7.30
N ILE A 167 -16.28 21.20 7.97
CA ILE A 167 -17.18 20.15 7.49
C ILE A 167 -18.49 20.83 7.10
N PRO A 168 -18.93 20.75 5.83
CA PRO A 168 -20.17 21.37 5.37
C PRO A 168 -21.34 21.04 6.28
N ASP A 169 -22.13 22.06 6.60
CA ASP A 169 -23.30 22.02 7.50
C ASP A 169 -23.00 21.68 8.98
N HIS A 170 -21.73 21.41 9.34
CA HIS A 170 -21.30 21.02 10.71
C HIS A 170 -20.25 21.95 11.31
N GLY A 171 -19.69 22.90 10.53
CA GLY A 171 -18.67 23.85 10.99
C GLY A 171 -17.27 23.26 11.07
N VAL A 172 -16.39 23.95 11.82
CA VAL A 172 -14.97 23.54 11.95
C VAL A 172 -14.82 22.47 13.03
N ARG A 173 -14.38 21.29 12.63
CA ARG A 173 -14.24 20.08 13.48
C ARG A 173 -13.06 19.24 13.05
N LYS A 174 -12.90 18.08 13.70
CA LYS A 174 -11.97 17.03 13.23
C LYS A 174 -12.52 16.38 11.96
N ILE A 175 -11.69 16.23 10.95
CA ILE A 175 -12.11 15.69 9.65
C ILE A 175 -12.71 14.28 9.75
N ASN A 176 -12.29 13.49 10.74
CA ASN A 176 -12.78 12.13 10.96
C ASN A 176 -14.27 12.07 11.36
N GLU A 177 -14.85 13.17 11.81
CA GLU A 177 -16.28 13.26 12.16
C GLU A 177 -17.16 13.32 10.90
N ALA A 178 -16.61 13.70 9.74
CA ALA A 178 -17.40 13.84 8.52
C ALA A 178 -18.12 12.54 8.11
N ASN A 179 -17.45 11.38 8.27
CA ASN A 179 -18.09 10.10 7.98
C ASN A 179 -19.22 9.75 8.95
N LEU A 180 -19.12 10.17 10.21
CA LEU A 180 -20.18 9.98 11.22
C LEU A 180 -21.44 10.77 10.84
N TYR A 181 -21.28 12.01 10.35
CA TYR A 181 -22.41 12.89 10.05
C TYR A 181 -23.06 12.65 8.69
N GLY A 182 -22.29 12.33 7.67
CA GLY A 182 -22.81 12.23 6.31
C GLY A 182 -22.19 11.14 5.44
N GLY A 183 -21.53 10.16 6.08
CA GLY A 183 -20.94 9.02 5.39
C GLY A 183 -19.77 9.40 4.47
N PRO A 184 -19.41 8.52 3.53
CA PRO A 184 -18.27 8.73 2.65
C PRO A 184 -18.42 9.96 1.76
N ALA A 185 -19.64 10.37 1.42
CA ALA A 185 -19.87 11.56 0.60
C ALA A 185 -19.48 12.86 1.33
N LEU A 186 -19.86 13.01 2.59
CA LEU A 186 -19.45 14.18 3.38
C LEU A 186 -17.96 14.15 3.68
N GLY A 187 -17.39 12.94 3.94
CA GLY A 187 -15.95 12.76 4.06
C GLY A 187 -15.20 13.20 2.79
N ALA A 188 -15.69 12.80 1.62
CA ALA A 188 -15.11 13.19 0.34
C ALA A 188 -15.21 14.71 0.10
N LYS A 189 -16.35 15.33 0.43
CA LYS A 189 -16.52 16.77 0.31
C LYS A 189 -15.57 17.56 1.21
N ALA A 190 -15.45 17.17 2.49
CA ALA A 190 -14.53 17.80 3.42
C ALA A 190 -13.06 17.66 3.00
N VAL A 191 -12.66 16.49 2.50
CA VAL A 191 -11.30 16.25 1.96
C VAL A 191 -11.06 17.09 0.72
N SER A 192 -12.00 17.11 -0.23
CA SER A 192 -11.92 17.91 -1.45
C SER A 192 -11.72 19.40 -1.14
N GLU A 193 -12.55 19.97 -0.27
CA GLU A 193 -12.48 21.37 0.13
C GLU A 193 -11.15 21.69 0.84
N MET A 194 -10.70 20.85 1.77
CA MET A 194 -9.40 21.01 2.45
C MET A 194 -8.23 21.01 1.46
N LEU A 195 -8.32 20.23 0.40
CA LEU A 195 -7.28 20.12 -0.65
C LEU A 195 -7.47 21.14 -1.79
N GLY A 196 -8.32 22.14 -1.62
CA GLY A 196 -8.53 23.23 -2.60
C GLY A 196 -9.37 22.83 -3.81
N GLY A 197 -10.25 21.83 -3.66
CA GLY A 197 -11.18 21.40 -4.71
C GLY A 197 -10.73 20.17 -5.51
N VAL A 198 -9.75 19.41 -5.01
CA VAL A 198 -9.34 18.14 -5.65
C VAL A 198 -10.52 17.19 -5.76
N GLY A 199 -10.89 16.82 -6.99
CA GLY A 199 -12.01 15.90 -7.25
C GLY A 199 -11.73 14.50 -6.72
N ILE A 200 -12.75 13.86 -6.16
CA ILE A 200 -12.70 12.48 -5.68
C ILE A 200 -13.60 11.62 -6.57
N ASP A 201 -13.04 10.62 -7.22
CA ASP A 201 -13.76 9.78 -8.18
C ASP A 201 -14.56 8.68 -7.53
N ARG A 202 -13.91 7.99 -6.57
CA ARG A 202 -14.47 6.81 -5.90
C ARG A 202 -14.12 6.84 -4.42
N TYR A 203 -14.84 6.01 -3.64
CA TYR A 203 -14.51 5.78 -2.24
C TYR A 203 -14.43 4.28 -1.93
N VAL A 204 -13.72 3.98 -0.86
CA VAL A 204 -13.63 2.65 -0.25
C VAL A 204 -13.72 2.83 1.26
N THR A 205 -14.77 2.35 1.88
CA THR A 205 -14.92 2.32 3.33
C THR A 205 -14.69 0.91 3.85
N LEU A 206 -13.76 0.77 4.81
CA LEU A 206 -13.40 -0.50 5.43
C LEU A 206 -13.67 -0.42 6.93
N ASN A 207 -14.27 -1.47 7.47
CA ASN A 207 -14.28 -1.66 8.91
C ASN A 207 -13.06 -2.46 9.39
N VAL A 208 -12.87 -2.56 10.70
CA VAL A 208 -11.71 -3.25 11.31
C VAL A 208 -11.60 -4.71 10.86
N GLN A 209 -12.73 -5.41 10.75
CA GLN A 209 -12.74 -6.82 10.30
C GLN A 209 -12.39 -6.94 8.82
N GLY A 210 -12.82 -5.97 7.99
CA GLY A 210 -12.43 -5.91 6.58
C GLY A 210 -10.93 -5.76 6.37
N VAL A 211 -10.28 -4.92 7.17
CA VAL A 211 -8.81 -4.77 7.15
C VAL A 211 -8.14 -6.08 7.50
N GLN A 212 -8.59 -6.74 8.58
CA GLN A 212 -8.04 -8.03 9.01
C GLN A 212 -8.18 -9.09 7.91
N ALA A 213 -9.41 -9.27 7.39
CA ALA A 213 -9.71 -10.26 6.37
C ALA A 213 -8.94 -10.01 5.06
N LEU A 214 -8.77 -8.74 4.67
CA LEU A 214 -8.00 -8.35 3.48
C LEU A 214 -6.53 -8.74 3.62
N ILE A 215 -5.92 -8.44 4.78
CA ILE A 215 -4.52 -8.79 5.07
C ILE A 215 -4.33 -10.31 5.06
N ASP A 216 -5.23 -11.06 5.69
CA ASP A 216 -5.19 -12.53 5.71
C ASP A 216 -5.36 -13.14 4.31
N ALA A 217 -6.22 -12.54 3.48
CA ALA A 217 -6.41 -12.99 2.10
C ALA A 217 -5.17 -12.73 1.23
N LEU A 218 -4.46 -11.62 1.48
CA LEU A 218 -3.18 -11.32 0.83
C LEU A 218 -2.05 -12.21 1.37
N GLY A 219 -2.27 -12.95 2.45
CA GLY A 219 -1.31 -13.86 3.07
C GLY A 219 -0.43 -13.21 4.12
N GLY A 220 -0.88 -12.13 4.73
CA GLY A 220 -0.14 -11.38 5.73
C GLY A 220 0.79 -10.32 5.15
N VAL A 221 1.50 -9.60 6.02
CA VAL A 221 2.47 -8.56 5.66
C VAL A 221 3.77 -8.74 6.41
N THR A 222 4.90 -8.44 5.77
CA THR A 222 6.21 -8.47 6.44
C THR A 222 6.62 -7.04 6.79
N VAL A 223 6.72 -6.76 8.08
CA VAL A 223 7.07 -5.44 8.62
C VAL A 223 8.14 -5.52 9.68
N PHE A 224 8.79 -4.40 9.96
CA PHE A 224 9.68 -4.27 11.11
C PHE A 224 8.91 -3.65 12.28
N VAL A 225 8.82 -4.37 13.40
CA VAL A 225 8.23 -3.91 14.65
C VAL A 225 9.33 -3.22 15.46
N PRO A 226 9.24 -1.90 15.74
CA PRO A 226 10.37 -1.13 16.27
C PRO A 226 10.76 -1.49 17.72
N LYS A 227 9.81 -1.96 18.52
CA LYS A 227 10.00 -2.37 19.92
C LYS A 227 8.99 -3.43 20.32
N ASP A 228 9.20 -4.10 21.46
CA ASP A 228 8.18 -4.96 22.07
C ASP A 228 6.92 -4.13 22.38
N MET A 229 5.78 -4.58 21.89
CA MET A 229 4.49 -3.92 22.08
C MET A 229 3.60 -4.84 22.89
N LYS A 230 3.32 -4.44 24.15
CA LYS A 230 2.39 -5.13 25.04
C LYS A 230 1.36 -4.15 25.57
N TYR A 231 0.09 -4.48 25.39
CA TYR A 231 -1.01 -3.66 25.89
C TYR A 231 -2.26 -4.52 26.03
N LYS A 232 -3.04 -4.27 27.07
CA LYS A 232 -4.30 -4.95 27.31
C LYS A 232 -5.38 -3.93 27.64
N ASP A 233 -6.49 -4.00 26.92
CA ASP A 233 -7.69 -3.21 27.18
C ASP A 233 -8.91 -4.12 27.02
N ASP A 234 -9.46 -4.53 28.15
CA ASP A 234 -10.62 -5.43 28.17
C ASP A 234 -11.88 -4.74 27.67
N SER A 235 -12.00 -3.41 27.83
CA SER A 235 -13.16 -2.64 27.39
C SER A 235 -13.31 -2.57 25.88
N GLN A 236 -12.17 -2.57 25.16
CA GLN A 236 -12.09 -2.54 23.70
C GLN A 236 -11.78 -3.92 23.10
N HIS A 237 -11.71 -4.98 23.91
CA HIS A 237 -11.20 -6.28 23.49
C HIS A 237 -9.90 -6.19 22.69
N LEU A 238 -8.99 -5.31 23.15
CA LEU A 238 -7.72 -5.04 22.49
C LEU A 238 -6.57 -5.67 23.27
N TYR A 239 -6.01 -6.73 22.72
CA TYR A 239 -4.88 -7.44 23.27
C TYR A 239 -3.71 -7.34 22.29
N ILE A 240 -2.65 -6.63 22.67
CA ILE A 240 -1.45 -6.43 21.85
C ILE A 240 -0.30 -7.18 22.49
N ASN A 241 0.36 -8.03 21.70
CA ASN A 241 1.55 -8.75 22.11
C ASN A 241 2.44 -9.02 20.88
N LEU A 242 3.21 -8.01 20.47
CA LEU A 242 4.14 -8.10 19.35
C LEU A 242 5.57 -7.96 19.86
N LYS A 243 6.47 -8.77 19.34
CA LYS A 243 7.89 -8.67 19.62
C LYS A 243 8.57 -7.67 18.69
N ALA A 244 9.68 -7.10 19.12
CA ALA A 244 10.53 -6.28 18.26
C ALA A 244 11.16 -7.11 17.13
N GLY A 245 11.48 -6.44 16.01
CA GLY A 245 12.18 -7.02 14.88
C GLY A 245 11.31 -7.26 13.64
N ARG A 246 11.93 -7.82 12.61
CA ARG A 246 11.27 -8.10 11.33
C ARG A 246 10.37 -9.33 11.46
N GLN A 247 9.08 -9.18 11.23
CA GLN A 247 8.08 -10.23 11.41
C GLN A 247 7.13 -10.27 10.22
N HIS A 248 6.60 -11.47 9.97
CA HIS A 248 5.47 -11.67 9.08
C HIS A 248 4.21 -11.74 9.93
N LEU A 249 3.35 -10.72 9.79
CA LEU A 249 2.14 -10.53 10.59
C LEU A 249 0.91 -10.95 9.80
N ASN A 250 0.01 -11.69 10.45
CA ASN A 250 -1.35 -11.93 9.94
C ASN A 250 -2.24 -10.69 10.15
N GLY A 251 -3.52 -10.78 9.78
CA GLY A 251 -4.46 -9.65 9.89
C GLY A 251 -4.64 -9.17 11.32
N ASP A 252 -4.80 -10.07 12.30
CA ASP A 252 -4.95 -9.71 13.70
C ASP A 252 -3.68 -9.02 14.25
N GLN A 253 -2.51 -9.61 14.03
CA GLN A 253 -1.24 -9.04 14.46
C GLN A 253 -0.96 -7.68 13.79
N THR A 254 -1.37 -7.51 12.55
CA THR A 254 -1.26 -6.21 11.86
C THR A 254 -2.19 -5.17 12.48
N LEU A 255 -3.41 -5.55 12.87
CA LEU A 255 -4.30 -4.66 13.61
C LEU A 255 -3.73 -4.29 14.97
N GLN A 256 -3.07 -5.21 15.68
CA GLN A 256 -2.37 -4.92 16.93
C GLN A 256 -1.30 -3.83 16.71
N LEU A 257 -0.48 -3.95 15.64
CA LEU A 257 0.52 -2.95 15.27
C LEU A 257 -0.09 -1.57 14.96
N LEU A 258 -1.19 -1.54 14.20
CA LEU A 258 -1.89 -0.31 13.82
C LEU A 258 -2.60 0.38 14.98
N ARG A 259 -3.08 -0.41 15.96
CA ARG A 259 -3.86 0.08 17.11
C ARG A 259 -3.01 0.43 18.33
N PHE A 260 -1.73 0.07 18.35
CA PHE A 260 -0.83 0.41 19.46
C PHE A 260 -0.64 1.94 19.56
N ARG A 261 -0.82 2.51 20.76
CA ARG A 261 -0.78 3.96 21.01
C ARG A 261 0.28 4.40 22.03
N TYR A 262 0.91 3.44 22.70
CA TYR A 262 1.86 3.71 23.79
C TYR A 262 3.29 3.77 23.27
N ASP A 263 3.54 4.74 22.37
CA ASP A 263 4.90 5.11 21.96
C ASP A 263 5.15 6.59 22.20
N GLU A 264 6.43 6.95 22.20
CA GLU A 264 6.88 8.32 22.43
C GLU A 264 6.44 9.32 21.33
N ASN A 265 6.03 8.79 20.16
CA ASN A 265 5.65 9.59 19.01
C ASN A 265 4.12 9.74 18.87
N GLY A 266 3.33 9.17 19.80
CA GLY A 266 1.88 9.34 19.85
C GLY A 266 1.17 9.06 18.52
N ASP A 267 0.35 10.00 18.03
CA ASP A 267 -0.39 9.88 16.78
C ASP A 267 0.51 9.88 15.54
N ILE A 268 1.69 10.52 15.58
CA ILE A 268 2.68 10.46 14.50
C ILE A 268 3.20 9.05 14.33
N GLY A 269 3.58 8.38 15.40
CA GLY A 269 4.03 6.99 15.38
C GLY A 269 2.97 6.07 14.78
N ARG A 270 1.68 6.36 15.01
CA ARG A 270 0.57 5.64 14.39
C ARG A 270 0.55 5.84 12.86
N ILE A 271 0.66 7.08 12.38
CA ILE A 271 0.69 7.39 10.94
C ILE A 271 1.88 6.70 10.27
N GLN A 272 3.06 6.74 10.89
CA GLN A 272 4.25 6.05 10.38
C GLN A 272 4.06 4.52 10.31
N ARG A 273 3.40 3.90 11.32
CA ARG A 273 3.03 2.48 11.27
C ARG A 273 2.02 2.19 10.18
N GLN A 274 1.01 3.05 9.97
CA GLN A 274 0.05 2.92 8.87
C GLN A 274 0.76 2.96 7.51
N GLN A 275 1.69 3.88 7.30
CA GLN A 275 2.50 3.95 6.07
C GLN A 275 3.38 2.71 5.89
N THR A 276 3.98 2.21 6.98
CA THR A 276 4.78 0.97 6.95
C THR A 276 3.95 -0.24 6.54
N VAL A 277 2.75 -0.40 7.12
CA VAL A 277 1.83 -1.49 6.77
C VAL A 277 1.31 -1.31 5.35
N MET A 278 0.95 -0.08 4.94
CA MET A 278 0.49 0.19 3.57
C MET A 278 1.56 -0.18 2.54
N ARG A 279 2.83 0.16 2.79
CA ARG A 279 3.94 -0.24 1.93
C ARG A 279 4.07 -1.75 1.85
N ALA A 280 4.03 -2.45 2.99
CA ALA A 280 4.11 -3.89 3.02
C ALA A 280 2.93 -4.57 2.30
N LEU A 281 1.72 -4.01 2.39
CA LEU A 281 0.54 -4.44 1.63
C LEU A 281 0.74 -4.26 0.12
N MET A 282 1.30 -3.14 -0.30
CA MET A 282 1.60 -2.90 -1.71
C MET A 282 2.66 -3.87 -2.23
N GLU A 283 3.74 -4.10 -1.49
CA GLU A 283 4.77 -5.09 -1.84
C GLU A 283 4.17 -6.51 -1.94
N GLN A 284 3.24 -6.85 -1.05
CA GLN A 284 2.54 -8.13 -1.06
C GLN A 284 1.56 -8.23 -2.24
N SER A 285 0.88 -7.14 -2.60
CA SER A 285 -0.07 -7.11 -3.73
C SER A 285 0.63 -7.30 -5.08
N LEU A 286 1.89 -6.91 -5.19
CA LEU A 286 2.73 -7.12 -6.38
C LEU A 286 3.21 -8.57 -6.54
N ASN A 287 2.97 -9.43 -5.55
CA ASN A 287 3.35 -10.84 -5.65
C ASN A 287 2.47 -11.54 -6.70
N PRO A 288 3.04 -12.26 -7.68
CA PRO A 288 2.28 -12.98 -8.71
C PRO A 288 1.25 -13.96 -8.14
N THR A 289 1.48 -14.51 -6.94
CA THR A 289 0.54 -15.39 -6.25
C THR A 289 -0.76 -14.69 -5.83
N THR A 290 -0.79 -13.35 -5.78
CA THR A 290 -1.99 -12.58 -5.43
C THR A 290 -3.10 -12.74 -6.48
N VAL A 291 -2.73 -12.93 -7.75
CA VAL A 291 -3.70 -13.16 -8.84
C VAL A 291 -4.59 -14.39 -8.56
N THR A 292 -4.03 -15.45 -8.01
CA THR A 292 -4.81 -16.66 -7.66
C THR A 292 -5.75 -16.45 -6.48
N ARG A 293 -5.60 -15.36 -5.74
CA ARG A 293 -6.41 -15.00 -4.56
C ARG A 293 -7.56 -14.03 -4.88
N ILE A 294 -7.68 -13.56 -6.13
CA ILE A 294 -8.72 -12.62 -6.56
C ILE A 294 -10.13 -13.06 -6.17
N PRO A 295 -10.58 -14.33 -6.36
CA PRO A 295 -11.92 -14.73 -5.96
C PRO A 295 -12.18 -14.55 -4.45
N LYS A 296 -11.20 -14.88 -3.60
CA LYS A 296 -11.27 -14.67 -2.16
C LYS A 296 -11.31 -13.17 -1.80
N LEU A 297 -10.50 -12.36 -2.47
CA LEU A 297 -10.50 -10.91 -2.28
C LEU A 297 -11.86 -10.30 -2.63
N LEU A 298 -12.48 -10.71 -3.74
CA LEU A 298 -13.81 -10.25 -4.14
C LEU A 298 -14.89 -10.62 -3.10
N SER A 299 -14.85 -11.83 -2.53
CA SER A 299 -15.82 -12.22 -1.47
C SER A 299 -15.67 -11.37 -0.20
N ILE A 300 -14.44 -10.99 0.16
CA ILE A 300 -14.16 -10.11 1.31
C ILE A 300 -14.66 -8.69 1.02
N ILE A 301 -14.40 -8.18 -0.19
CA ILE A 301 -14.89 -6.88 -0.62
C ILE A 301 -16.41 -6.82 -0.48
N GLN A 302 -17.13 -7.81 -0.97
CA GLN A 302 -18.59 -7.88 -0.88
C GLN A 302 -19.13 -7.95 0.56
N SER A 303 -18.34 -8.46 1.53
CA SER A 303 -18.80 -8.68 2.90
C SER A 303 -18.38 -7.57 3.87
N HIS A 304 -17.24 -6.91 3.63
CA HIS A 304 -16.58 -6.04 4.61
C HIS A 304 -16.16 -4.67 4.07
N ILE A 305 -16.50 -4.37 2.82
CA ILE A 305 -16.13 -3.10 2.17
C ILE A 305 -17.40 -2.47 1.59
N ASP A 306 -17.58 -1.18 1.83
CA ASP A 306 -18.58 -0.36 1.14
C ASP A 306 -17.85 0.55 0.14
N THR A 307 -18.24 0.47 -1.14
CA THR A 307 -17.57 1.23 -2.20
C THR A 307 -18.45 1.44 -3.42
N ASN A 308 -18.28 2.57 -4.09
CA ASN A 308 -18.91 2.83 -5.38
C ASN A 308 -18.07 2.33 -6.58
N LEU A 309 -16.99 1.58 -6.33
CA LEU A 309 -16.24 0.89 -7.38
C LEU A 309 -17.04 -0.27 -7.95
N THR A 310 -16.90 -0.49 -9.25
CA THR A 310 -17.39 -1.71 -9.92
C THR A 310 -16.32 -2.82 -9.90
N VAL A 311 -16.71 -4.05 -10.17
CA VAL A 311 -15.75 -5.17 -10.31
C VAL A 311 -14.76 -4.90 -11.45
N GLU A 312 -15.22 -4.31 -12.56
CA GLU A 312 -14.38 -3.94 -13.70
C GLU A 312 -13.29 -2.92 -13.28
N GLU A 313 -13.68 -1.88 -12.54
CA GLU A 313 -12.76 -0.86 -12.03
C GLU A 313 -11.74 -1.45 -11.05
N LEU A 314 -12.15 -2.41 -10.20
CA LEU A 314 -11.22 -3.13 -9.31
C LEU A 314 -10.18 -3.95 -10.09
N VAL A 315 -10.59 -4.60 -11.19
CA VAL A 315 -9.66 -5.32 -12.07
C VAL A 315 -8.68 -4.35 -12.71
N ALA A 316 -9.15 -3.19 -13.21
CA ALA A 316 -8.29 -2.17 -13.78
C ALA A 316 -7.27 -1.60 -12.77
N LEU A 317 -7.71 -1.34 -11.53
CA LEU A 317 -6.83 -0.90 -10.43
C LEU A 317 -5.79 -1.96 -10.06
N THR A 318 -6.18 -3.23 -10.06
CA THR A 318 -5.26 -4.35 -9.79
C THR A 318 -4.22 -4.45 -10.91
N GLY A 319 -4.66 -4.36 -12.17
CA GLY A 319 -3.78 -4.35 -13.34
C GLY A 319 -2.78 -3.19 -13.30
N PHE A 320 -3.24 -1.98 -12.95
CA PHE A 320 -2.37 -0.83 -12.74
C PHE A 320 -1.36 -1.08 -11.61
N SER A 321 -1.81 -1.60 -10.47
CA SER A 321 -0.94 -1.85 -9.32
C SER A 321 0.21 -2.80 -9.66
N SER A 322 0.00 -3.77 -10.56
CA SER A 322 1.04 -4.69 -11.01
C SER A 322 2.15 -4.02 -11.86
N GLN A 323 1.90 -2.82 -12.38
CA GLN A 323 2.85 -2.03 -13.19
C GLN A 323 3.62 -1.00 -12.38
N VAL A 324 3.17 -0.71 -11.15
CA VAL A 324 3.81 0.24 -10.24
C VAL A 324 4.94 -0.44 -9.49
N ASN A 325 6.07 0.22 -9.41
CA ASN A 325 7.21 -0.21 -8.61
C ASN A 325 7.43 0.74 -7.41
N ARG A 326 8.39 0.40 -6.55
CA ARG A 326 8.69 1.19 -5.35
C ARG A 326 9.11 2.63 -5.67
N SER A 327 9.84 2.86 -6.74
CA SER A 327 10.31 4.21 -7.13
C SER A 327 9.18 5.11 -7.64
N ASN A 328 8.08 4.50 -8.11
CA ASN A 328 6.92 5.21 -8.63
C ASN A 328 5.79 5.34 -7.58
N THR A 329 6.09 4.97 -6.33
CA THR A 329 5.15 5.08 -5.20
C THR A 329 5.57 6.20 -4.28
N GLN A 330 4.63 7.09 -3.98
CA GLN A 330 4.80 8.22 -3.08
C GLN A 330 3.86 8.07 -1.89
N MET A 331 4.35 8.26 -0.66
CA MET A 331 3.57 8.14 0.58
C MET A 331 3.70 9.42 1.40
N LEU A 332 2.81 10.35 1.17
CA LEU A 332 2.80 11.67 1.75
C LEU A 332 1.76 11.79 2.87
N MET A 333 1.88 12.83 3.67
CA MET A 333 0.90 13.24 4.66
C MET A 333 0.52 14.70 4.41
N VAL A 334 -0.73 15.05 4.72
CA VAL A 334 -1.19 16.45 4.70
C VAL A 334 -0.27 17.28 5.61
N PRO A 335 0.41 18.31 5.07
CA PRO A 335 1.30 19.18 5.83
C PRO A 335 0.57 19.92 6.93
N GLY A 336 1.18 20.01 8.11
CA GLY A 336 0.60 20.67 9.27
C GLY A 336 1.44 20.43 10.52
N GLU A 337 0.90 20.83 11.66
CA GLU A 337 1.49 20.66 12.98
C GLU A 337 0.42 20.35 14.04
N PHE A 338 0.81 19.85 15.20
CA PHE A 338 -0.13 19.69 16.31
C PHE A 338 -0.42 21.03 16.96
N SER A 339 -1.69 21.25 17.35
CA SER A 339 -2.06 22.37 18.20
C SER A 339 -1.29 22.36 19.51
N ALA A 340 -0.96 23.56 20.02
CA ALA A 340 -0.33 23.68 21.33
C ALA A 340 -1.25 23.14 22.45
N PRO A 341 -0.69 22.59 23.53
CA PRO A 341 -1.48 22.19 24.67
C PRO A 341 -2.32 23.35 25.23
N GLY A 342 -3.64 23.17 25.31
CA GLY A 342 -4.56 24.19 25.82
C GLY A 342 -4.98 25.27 24.81
N GLU A 343 -4.52 25.19 23.56
CA GLU A 343 -4.92 26.13 22.51
C GLU A 343 -6.38 25.93 22.07
N TYR A 344 -6.86 24.69 22.12
CA TYR A 344 -8.23 24.29 21.83
C TYR A 344 -8.75 23.34 22.93
N ASP A 345 -10.04 23.06 22.90
CA ASP A 345 -10.73 22.09 23.77
C ASP A 345 -10.27 20.61 23.54
N ALA A 346 -9.63 20.36 22.40
CA ALA A 346 -9.05 19.09 22.03
C ALA A 346 -7.76 19.28 21.24
N SER A 347 -6.93 18.23 21.16
CA SER A 347 -5.76 18.26 20.29
C SER A 347 -6.18 18.13 18.83
N TYR A 348 -5.66 19.02 17.97
CA TYR A 348 -5.88 19.06 16.54
C TYR A 348 -4.58 18.94 15.76
N TRP A 349 -4.69 18.44 14.52
CA TRP A 349 -3.70 18.65 13.47
C TRP A 349 -4.10 19.90 12.69
N LEU A 350 -3.27 20.95 12.75
CA LEU A 350 -3.49 22.23 12.09
C LEU A 350 -2.88 22.18 10.69
N PRO A 351 -3.67 22.07 9.62
CA PRO A 351 -3.14 21.96 8.26
C PRO A 351 -2.52 23.27 7.80
N HIS A 352 -1.43 23.23 7.01
CA HIS A 352 -0.77 24.39 6.42
C HIS A 352 -1.24 24.62 4.97
N PRO A 353 -2.15 25.58 4.70
CA PRO A 353 -2.79 25.73 3.39
C PRO A 353 -1.79 25.92 2.23
N ALA A 354 -0.76 26.77 2.43
CA ALA A 354 0.23 27.03 1.38
C ALA A 354 1.07 25.79 1.02
N GLN A 355 1.39 24.96 2.01
CA GLN A 355 2.12 23.71 1.77
C GLN A 355 1.21 22.65 1.14
N ILE A 356 -0.08 22.61 1.52
CA ILE A 356 -1.08 21.75 0.87
C ILE A 356 -1.21 22.10 -0.61
N GLN A 357 -1.33 23.39 -0.97
CA GLN A 357 -1.41 23.80 -2.37
C GLN A 357 -0.18 23.37 -3.18
N ARG A 358 1.03 23.50 -2.61
CA ARG A 358 2.26 23.01 -3.25
C ARG A 358 2.22 21.50 -3.44
N LEU A 359 1.87 20.75 -2.40
CA LEU A 359 1.77 19.29 -2.44
C LEU A 359 0.77 18.83 -3.49
N VAL A 360 -0.41 19.45 -3.52
CA VAL A 360 -1.49 19.14 -4.47
C VAL A 360 -1.05 19.41 -5.91
N GLY A 361 -0.38 20.55 -6.17
CA GLY A 361 0.15 20.87 -7.49
C GLY A 361 1.24 19.90 -7.95
N GLN A 362 2.15 19.51 -7.07
CA GLN A 362 3.30 18.65 -7.42
C GLN A 362 2.94 17.16 -7.52
N HIS A 363 1.99 16.68 -6.73
CA HIS A 363 1.76 15.25 -6.57
C HIS A 363 0.35 14.79 -6.94
N LEU A 364 -0.61 15.71 -7.04
CA LEU A 364 -1.98 15.39 -7.44
C LEU A 364 -2.37 16.03 -8.78
N ASP A 365 -1.43 16.68 -9.48
CA ASP A 365 -1.64 17.34 -10.78
C ASP A 365 -2.87 18.28 -10.77
N PHE A 366 -3.04 19.05 -9.69
CA PHE A 366 -4.19 19.94 -9.52
C PHE A 366 -3.73 21.33 -9.08
N GLY A 367 -4.15 22.36 -9.80
CA GLY A 367 -3.73 23.75 -9.57
C GLY A 367 -2.42 24.10 -10.27
N THR A 368 -1.86 25.27 -9.95
CA THR A 368 -0.58 25.75 -10.52
C THR A 368 0.60 25.26 -9.69
N THR A 369 1.53 24.56 -10.34
CA THR A 369 2.79 24.14 -9.71
C THR A 369 3.81 25.28 -9.83
N THR A 370 4.00 26.04 -8.77
CA THR A 370 5.19 26.89 -8.64
C THR A 370 6.32 26.00 -8.08
N LEU A 371 7.21 25.53 -8.96
CA LEU A 371 8.45 24.87 -8.56
C LEU A 371 9.36 25.96 -7.98
N THR A 372 9.30 26.19 -6.68
CA THR A 372 10.33 26.95 -5.97
C THR A 372 11.44 25.96 -5.68
N GLU A 373 12.60 26.13 -6.28
CA GLU A 373 13.82 25.46 -5.83
C GLU A 373 14.14 26.03 -4.44
N ASP A 374 13.86 25.24 -3.40
CA ASP A 374 14.35 25.57 -2.07
C ASP A 374 15.88 25.52 -2.13
N GLN A 375 16.51 26.61 -1.76
CA GLN A 375 17.97 26.69 -1.76
C GLN A 375 18.52 25.73 -0.70
N PRO A 376 19.64 25.03 -0.94
CA PRO A 376 20.25 24.12 0.03
C PRO A 376 20.43 24.73 1.42
N ALA A 377 20.68 26.04 1.49
CA ALA A 377 20.89 26.78 2.73
C ALA A 377 19.66 26.84 3.65
N THR A 378 18.44 26.74 3.11
CA THR A 378 17.18 26.87 3.87
C THR A 378 16.61 25.52 4.27
N LEU A 379 17.01 24.43 3.60
CA LEU A 379 16.51 23.08 3.87
C LEU A 379 16.90 22.59 5.25
N ARG A 380 15.91 22.12 6.02
CA ARG A 380 16.09 21.44 7.29
C ARG A 380 16.34 19.96 7.04
N VAL A 381 17.57 19.50 7.31
CA VAL A 381 17.99 18.13 7.05
C VAL A 381 18.20 17.40 8.38
N ALA A 382 17.31 16.43 8.68
CA ALA A 382 17.44 15.56 9.84
C ALA A 382 18.24 14.30 9.49
N ILE A 383 19.05 13.80 10.44
CA ILE A 383 19.79 12.54 10.29
C ILE A 383 19.34 11.56 11.36
N GLN A 384 18.75 10.45 10.93
CA GLN A 384 18.35 9.31 11.74
C GLN A 384 19.32 8.15 11.49
N ASN A 385 20.11 7.80 12.48
CA ASN A 385 21.12 6.74 12.34
C ASN A 385 20.50 5.37 12.58
N SER A 386 20.64 4.41 11.63
CA SER A 386 20.21 3.02 11.79
C SER A 386 21.36 2.04 12.07
N ILE A 387 22.60 2.56 12.10
CA ILE A 387 23.82 1.77 12.28
C ILE A 387 24.52 2.17 13.58
N PRO A 388 25.19 1.23 14.29
CA PRO A 388 25.85 1.54 15.56
C PRO A 388 27.02 2.51 15.46
N GLN A 389 27.61 2.71 14.26
CA GLN A 389 28.82 3.48 14.04
C GLN A 389 28.51 5.00 13.90
N GLU A 390 28.96 5.77 14.86
CA GLU A 390 28.80 7.24 14.88
C GLU A 390 29.64 7.98 13.81
N LYS A 391 30.74 7.39 13.36
CA LYS A 391 31.61 8.01 12.33
C LYS A 391 30.87 8.35 11.04
N GLY A 392 29.89 7.53 10.63
CA GLY A 392 29.08 7.79 9.45
C GLY A 392 28.24 9.06 9.56
N VAL A 393 27.64 9.31 10.72
CA VAL A 393 26.82 10.50 10.97
C VAL A 393 27.65 11.79 10.85
N GLN A 394 28.83 11.82 11.49
CA GLN A 394 29.69 13.00 11.45
C GLN A 394 30.21 13.30 10.05
N ALA A 395 30.56 12.27 9.28
CA ALA A 395 30.99 12.43 7.90
C ALA A 395 29.88 13.03 7.02
N VAL A 396 28.63 12.55 7.17
CA VAL A 396 27.47 13.09 6.46
C VAL A 396 27.22 14.54 6.81
N ILE A 397 27.24 14.92 8.11
CA ILE A 397 27.08 16.32 8.55
C ILE A 397 28.13 17.21 7.90
N THR A 398 29.41 16.80 7.96
CA THR A 398 30.52 17.58 7.39
C THR A 398 30.38 17.75 5.87
N THR A 399 30.01 16.68 5.16
CA THR A 399 29.79 16.70 3.71
C THR A 399 28.67 17.66 3.32
N LEU A 400 27.53 17.58 3.99
CA LEU A 400 26.38 18.42 3.70
C LEU A 400 26.62 19.89 4.03
N ARG A 401 27.25 20.20 5.17
CA ARG A 401 27.64 21.57 5.51
C ARG A 401 28.63 22.15 4.50
N GLY A 402 29.59 21.35 4.04
CA GLY A 402 30.49 21.72 2.94
C GLY A 402 29.82 21.95 1.60
N ALA A 403 28.65 21.36 1.40
CA ALA A 403 27.81 21.55 0.21
C ALA A 403 26.77 22.68 0.34
N GLY A 404 26.80 23.44 1.46
CA GLY A 404 25.96 24.62 1.68
C GLY A 404 24.64 24.35 2.41
N PHE A 405 24.43 23.16 2.98
CA PHE A 405 23.27 22.88 3.84
C PHE A 405 23.55 23.37 5.25
N ASN A 406 22.92 24.46 5.68
CA ASN A 406 23.18 25.09 6.96
C ASN A 406 22.43 24.46 8.14
N ASN A 407 21.24 23.93 7.89
CA ASN A 407 20.32 23.39 8.89
C ASN A 407 20.37 21.86 8.95
N VAL A 408 21.55 21.28 9.23
CA VAL A 408 21.75 19.83 9.36
C VAL A 408 21.86 19.47 10.84
N TYR A 409 20.98 18.58 11.32
CA TYR A 409 20.91 18.15 12.72
C TYR A 409 20.70 16.65 12.88
N ARG A 410 21.03 16.14 14.07
CA ARG A 410 20.71 14.75 14.45
C ARG A 410 19.31 14.67 15.01
N ASP A 411 18.64 13.61 14.65
CA ASP A 411 17.35 13.23 15.21
C ASP A 411 17.44 11.86 15.88
N LYS A 412 16.35 11.38 16.47
CA LYS A 412 16.25 10.06 17.11
C LYS A 412 16.72 8.96 16.15
N PRO A 413 17.45 7.94 16.65
CA PRO A 413 17.92 6.85 15.79
C PRO A 413 16.77 6.13 15.08
N TRP A 414 17.02 5.71 13.84
CA TRP A 414 16.12 4.85 13.12
C TRP A 414 16.26 3.41 13.61
N THR A 415 15.16 2.77 13.98
CA THR A 415 15.18 1.47 14.67
C THR A 415 15.43 0.27 13.75
N GLU A 416 14.95 0.31 12.49
CA GLU A 416 15.19 -0.74 11.51
C GLU A 416 16.61 -0.61 10.94
N PRO A 417 17.48 -1.64 11.06
CA PRO A 417 18.79 -1.61 10.42
C PRO A 417 18.69 -1.57 8.90
N LEU A 418 19.29 -0.56 8.29
CA LEU A 418 19.24 -0.35 6.84
C LEU A 418 20.55 -0.77 6.18
N SER A 419 20.45 -1.45 5.02
CA SER A 419 21.59 -1.73 4.16
C SER A 419 21.94 -0.55 3.27
N ILE A 420 20.92 0.19 2.80
CA ILE A 420 21.03 1.34 1.91
C ILE A 420 20.42 2.55 2.62
N THR A 421 21.13 3.67 2.58
CA THR A 421 20.68 4.96 3.11
C THR A 421 19.42 5.40 2.35
N ARG A 422 18.39 5.82 3.10
CA ARG A 422 17.17 6.42 2.55
C ARG A 422 17.23 7.93 2.72
N ILE A 423 17.01 8.66 1.66
CA ILE A 423 16.89 10.12 1.65
C ILE A 423 15.43 10.44 1.45
N VAL A 424 14.76 10.75 2.53
CA VAL A 424 13.30 10.89 2.58
C VAL A 424 12.91 12.34 2.33
N ALA A 425 12.23 12.60 1.22
CA ALA A 425 11.56 13.87 0.93
C ALA A 425 10.30 13.94 1.81
N GLN A 426 10.40 14.49 2.99
CA GLN A 426 9.40 14.40 4.08
C GLN A 426 8.09 15.09 3.73
N GLN A 427 8.14 16.19 3.01
CA GLN A 427 7.00 16.98 2.54
C GLN A 427 6.79 16.86 1.01
N GLY A 428 7.45 15.90 0.37
CA GLY A 428 7.37 15.69 -1.07
C GLY A 428 8.38 16.53 -1.88
N ASP A 429 9.29 17.27 -1.26
CA ASP A 429 10.35 18.01 -1.95
C ASP A 429 11.40 17.06 -2.53
N VAL A 430 11.15 16.61 -3.76
CA VAL A 430 12.05 15.72 -4.51
C VAL A 430 13.34 16.45 -4.89
N ILE A 431 13.27 17.75 -5.18
CA ILE A 431 14.41 18.54 -5.65
C ILE A 431 15.43 18.68 -4.54
N GLY A 432 14.97 19.04 -3.34
CA GLY A 432 15.82 19.12 -2.14
C GLY A 432 16.42 17.78 -1.76
N ALA A 433 15.64 16.71 -1.77
CA ALA A 433 16.14 15.36 -1.49
C ALA A 433 17.16 14.87 -2.51
N GLU A 434 16.98 15.15 -3.81
CA GLU A 434 17.96 14.85 -4.85
C GLU A 434 19.23 15.72 -4.73
N ALA A 435 19.12 16.97 -4.27
CA ALA A 435 20.28 17.79 -3.97
C ALA A 435 21.11 17.19 -2.82
N VAL A 436 20.45 16.72 -1.76
CA VAL A 436 21.10 15.99 -0.67
C VAL A 436 21.78 14.71 -1.20
N ARG A 437 21.09 13.90 -2.00
CA ARG A 437 21.64 12.67 -2.59
C ARG A 437 22.88 12.94 -3.44
N ARG A 438 22.82 13.97 -4.30
CA ARG A 438 23.96 14.36 -5.16
C ARG A 438 25.16 14.78 -4.32
N SER A 439 24.93 15.51 -3.23
CA SER A 439 26.01 15.95 -2.32
C SER A 439 26.66 14.80 -1.57
N LEU A 440 25.88 13.79 -1.18
CA LEU A 440 26.38 12.59 -0.51
C LEU A 440 27.04 11.60 -1.48
N GLY A 441 26.54 11.49 -2.70
CA GLY A 441 27.00 10.51 -3.71
C GLY A 441 26.49 9.08 -3.49
N PHE A 442 25.59 8.84 -2.52
CA PHE A 442 25.00 7.53 -2.21
C PHE A 442 23.59 7.69 -1.65
N GLY A 443 22.91 6.56 -1.43
CA GLY A 443 21.54 6.50 -0.93
C GLY A 443 20.48 6.55 -2.03
N GLU A 444 19.24 6.23 -1.67
CA GLU A 444 18.07 6.30 -2.54
C GLU A 444 17.07 7.36 -2.05
N VAL A 445 16.54 8.17 -2.97
CA VAL A 445 15.49 9.14 -2.65
C VAL A 445 14.16 8.42 -2.53
N ARG A 446 13.41 8.75 -1.47
CA ARG A 446 12.05 8.27 -1.23
C ARG A 446 11.13 9.43 -0.92
N ILE A 447 9.98 9.43 -1.53
CA ILE A 447 8.93 10.42 -1.28
C ILE A 447 7.98 9.82 -0.27
N GLU A 448 8.24 10.08 1.02
CA GLU A 448 7.54 9.46 2.14
C GLU A 448 7.51 10.40 3.35
N THR A 449 6.58 10.17 4.28
CA THR A 449 6.53 10.89 5.57
C THR A 449 6.90 9.96 6.73
N THR A 450 8.00 9.20 6.56
CA THR A 450 8.47 8.24 7.57
C THR A 450 9.61 8.76 8.44
N GLY A 451 10.19 9.88 8.09
CA GLY A 451 11.30 10.50 8.81
C GLY A 451 10.85 11.46 9.94
N SER A 452 11.67 12.46 10.22
CA SER A 452 11.39 13.53 11.17
C SER A 452 10.41 14.53 10.59
N LEU A 453 9.31 14.81 11.27
CA LEU A 453 8.31 15.77 10.79
C LEU A 453 8.82 17.22 10.80
N ASP A 454 9.83 17.50 11.63
CA ASP A 454 10.43 18.84 11.73
C ASP A 454 11.46 19.12 10.63
N SER A 455 11.67 18.16 9.71
CA SER A 455 12.60 18.31 8.59
C SER A 455 11.88 18.37 7.25
N ASP A 456 12.55 18.98 6.28
CA ASP A 456 12.13 18.94 4.88
C ASP A 456 12.67 17.68 4.20
N VAL A 457 13.91 17.27 4.59
CA VAL A 457 14.55 16.03 4.16
C VAL A 457 15.07 15.27 5.38
N THR A 458 14.77 13.98 5.47
CA THR A 458 15.33 13.09 6.50
C THR A 458 16.27 12.07 5.87
N ILE A 459 17.49 11.96 6.40
CA ILE A 459 18.46 10.94 6.00
C ILE A 459 18.42 9.80 7.01
N GLN A 460 17.86 8.66 6.62
CA GLN A 460 17.92 7.42 7.39
C GLN A 460 19.16 6.65 6.97
N LEU A 461 20.23 6.76 7.76
CA LEU A 461 21.56 6.25 7.41
C LEU A 461 21.60 4.73 7.41
N GLY A 462 22.05 4.14 6.30
CA GLY A 462 22.30 2.72 6.13
C GLY A 462 23.79 2.36 6.16
N LYS A 463 24.07 1.05 6.02
CA LYS A 463 25.46 0.52 6.03
C LYS A 463 26.33 1.05 4.89
N ASP A 464 25.76 1.47 3.78
CA ASP A 464 26.43 2.08 2.64
C ASP A 464 27.15 3.39 3.01
N ALA A 465 26.69 4.09 4.04
CA ALA A 465 27.34 5.29 4.57
C ALA A 465 28.74 5.02 5.18
N LEU A 466 29.05 3.76 5.52
CA LEU A 466 30.36 3.36 6.06
C LEU A 466 31.42 3.18 4.95
N GLN A 467 30.98 2.95 3.73
CA GLN A 467 31.82 2.80 2.56
C GLN A 467 31.24 3.62 1.40
N PRO A 468 31.26 4.95 1.49
CA PRO A 468 30.76 5.77 0.40
C PRO A 468 31.53 5.45 -0.88
N PRO A 469 30.86 5.43 -2.05
CA PRO A 469 31.54 5.19 -3.32
C PRO A 469 32.68 6.19 -3.46
N LYS A 470 33.88 5.73 -3.86
CA LYS A 470 35.00 6.60 -4.14
C LYS A 470 34.51 7.70 -5.08
N LYS A 471 34.61 8.96 -4.62
CA LYS A 471 34.24 10.14 -5.43
C LYS A 471 34.85 9.92 -6.81
N LEU A 472 34.02 9.85 -7.85
CA LEU A 472 34.48 9.93 -9.22
C LEU A 472 35.20 11.26 -9.34
N LEU A 473 36.53 11.21 -9.28
CA LEU A 473 37.40 12.37 -9.52
C LEU A 473 37.00 12.93 -10.87
N ARG A 474 36.57 14.19 -10.90
CA ARG A 474 36.34 14.90 -12.16
C ARG A 474 37.62 14.78 -12.97
N PRO A 475 37.60 14.26 -14.21
CA PRO A 475 38.79 14.27 -15.02
C PRO A 475 39.17 15.74 -15.32
N GLY A 476 40.20 16.25 -14.65
CA GLY A 476 40.72 17.59 -14.95
C GLY A 476 41.34 18.40 -13.85
N LEU A 477 41.31 18.00 -12.57
CA LEU A 477 42.15 18.67 -11.55
C LEU A 477 43.29 17.72 -11.16
N LYS A 478 44.51 18.05 -11.66
CA LYS A 478 45.75 17.45 -11.16
C LYS A 478 45.92 17.85 -9.70
N ASP A 479 46.13 16.89 -8.81
CA ASP A 479 46.49 17.13 -7.43
C ASP A 479 47.81 17.95 -7.36
N PRO A 480 47.86 19.05 -6.57
CA PRO A 480 49.09 19.84 -6.43
C PRO A 480 50.19 19.15 -5.61
N ALA A 481 49.98 17.91 -5.15
CA ALA A 481 50.85 17.21 -4.22
C ALA A 481 51.89 16.27 -4.87
N GLU A 482 51.87 16.04 -6.19
CA GLU A 482 52.82 15.14 -6.87
C GLU A 482 54.00 15.89 -7.52
N GLY A 483 54.29 17.11 -7.13
CA GLY A 483 55.37 17.93 -7.65
C GLY A 483 56.57 18.19 -6.72
N ARG A 484 56.87 17.28 -5.78
CA ARG A 484 58.11 17.37 -4.97
C ARG A 484 58.77 16.01 -4.83
N GLY A 485 59.80 15.79 -5.65
CA GLY A 485 60.74 14.69 -5.45
C GLY A 485 61.35 14.18 -6.72
N ASP A 486 62.32 14.90 -7.31
CA ASP A 486 63.60 14.33 -7.69
C ASP A 486 64.50 15.42 -8.25
N SER A 487 65.26 16.07 -7.39
CA SER A 487 66.47 16.81 -7.76
C SER A 487 67.64 15.84 -7.51
N ARG A 488 68.02 15.02 -8.51
CA ARG A 488 69.32 14.37 -8.55
C ARG A 488 70.14 14.95 -9.70
N SER A 489 71.14 15.71 -9.23
CA SER A 489 72.47 15.95 -9.78
C SER A 489 72.75 15.41 -11.22
N LEU A 490 72.92 16.31 -12.14
CA LEU A 490 73.79 16.06 -13.30
C LEU A 490 74.97 17.02 -13.14
N THR A 491 76.09 16.39 -12.74
CA THR A 491 77.45 16.94 -12.82
C THR A 491 77.83 17.21 -14.27
N ASN A 492 78.29 18.43 -14.46
CA ASN A 492 78.94 18.90 -15.66
C ASN A 492 80.40 18.30 -15.76
N PRO A 493 80.88 17.89 -16.90
CA PRO A 493 82.31 17.90 -17.15
C PRO A 493 82.65 19.00 -18.13
N ALA A 494 83.55 19.80 -17.68
CA ALA A 494 84.19 20.89 -18.40
C ALA A 494 85.13 20.44 -19.55
N ASN A 495 85.25 21.27 -20.53
CA ASN A 495 86.44 21.77 -21.15
C ASN A 495 87.30 20.85 -22.08
N ARG A 496 87.35 21.23 -23.29
CA ARG A 496 88.58 21.51 -24.03
C ARG A 496 88.33 21.61 -25.56
N GLY A 497 88.79 22.74 -26.05
CA GLY A 497 88.94 23.00 -27.44
C GLY A 497 88.67 24.44 -27.82
#